data_2098ee5db7fcbcaec5920ad3dd989b4e
#
_entry.id   2098ee5db7fcbcaec5920ad3dd989b4e
#
_cell.length_a   1.000
_cell.length_b   1.000
_cell.length_c   1.000
_cell.angle_alpha   90.00
_cell.angle_beta   90.00
_cell.angle_gamma   90.00
#
_symmetry.space_group_name_H-M   'P 1'
#
loop_
_entity.id
_entity.type
_entity.pdbx_description
1 polymer ?
#
loop_
_entity_poly.entity_id
_entity_poly.type
_entity_poly.pdbx_seq_one_letter_code
_entity_poly.pdbx_strand_id
1 'polypeptide(L)'
;PKGTEHFLTDIHGEHEAFNHVMQNASGAIKRKVHQELGNTIAFEELEELSTLIYYPEEKIDLIKKERSRESLDNWYKLTIYRLVKVCRAAASKYTRSKVRKALPKDFAYIMEELLQEDEHRFNKREYYQEIIESLVKLERAQHFIIEISGVIKRLTIDHLHIIGDIYDRGAGPDEVMDTLMRHHSL
;
A
#
# COMPACT_ATOMS: atom_id res chain seq x y z
N PRO A 1 -18.91 5.66 -8.58
CA PRO A 1 -18.82 5.14 -7.22
C PRO A 1 -18.39 6.27 -6.30
N LYS A 2 -19.04 6.40 -5.14
CA LYS A 2 -18.58 7.33 -4.10
C LYS A 2 -17.25 6.84 -3.56
N GLY A 3 -16.33 7.76 -3.27
CA GLY A 3 -15.05 7.43 -2.63
C GLY A 3 -15.24 6.83 -1.24
N THR A 4 -14.14 6.37 -0.65
CA THR A 4 -14.11 5.88 0.72
C THR A 4 -13.93 7.07 1.65
N GLU A 5 -14.89 7.31 2.51
CA GLU A 5 -14.83 8.36 3.53
C GLU A 5 -14.46 7.73 4.87
N HIS A 6 -13.48 8.34 5.56
CA HIS A 6 -13.05 7.95 6.90
C HIS A 6 -13.39 9.07 7.87
N PHE A 7 -14.07 8.70 8.95
CA PHE A 7 -14.42 9.60 10.04
C PHE A 7 -13.63 9.19 11.28
N LEU A 8 -12.86 10.10 11.83
CA LEU A 8 -12.14 9.95 13.08
C LEU A 8 -12.60 11.01 14.07
N THR A 9 -12.80 10.62 15.31
CA THR A 9 -13.23 11.53 16.39
C THR A 9 -12.21 11.50 17.53
N ASP A 10 -12.08 12.63 18.19
CA ASP A 10 -11.41 12.73 19.48
C ASP A 10 -10.01 12.12 19.50
N ILE A 11 -9.12 12.62 18.64
CA ILE A 11 -7.74 12.11 18.49
C ILE A 11 -6.90 12.42 19.74
N HIS A 12 -7.16 13.56 20.41
CA HIS A 12 -6.54 13.98 21.67
C HIS A 12 -4.99 13.93 21.69
N GLY A 13 -4.32 14.14 20.56
CA GLY A 13 -2.87 14.08 20.48
C GLY A 13 -2.28 12.66 20.61
N GLU A 14 -3.10 11.60 20.50
CA GLU A 14 -2.68 10.21 20.55
C GLU A 14 -2.11 9.75 19.19
N HIS A 15 -0.90 10.22 18.88
CA HIS A 15 -0.26 10.03 17.57
C HIS A 15 -0.11 8.56 17.17
N GLU A 16 0.32 7.69 18.09
CA GLU A 16 0.53 6.27 17.75
C GLU A 16 -0.76 5.58 17.33
N ALA A 17 -1.84 5.78 18.10
CA ALA A 17 -3.16 5.22 17.79
C ALA A 17 -3.72 5.80 16.48
N PHE A 18 -3.60 7.13 16.31
CA PHE A 18 -4.00 7.82 15.09
C PHE A 18 -3.23 7.31 13.87
N ASN A 19 -1.91 7.23 13.96
CA ASN A 19 -1.07 6.75 12.88
C ASN A 19 -1.40 5.29 12.51
N HIS A 20 -1.63 4.42 13.50
CA HIS A 20 -2.04 3.03 13.24
C HIS A 20 -3.35 2.97 12.45
N VAL A 21 -4.36 3.76 12.80
CA VAL A 21 -5.64 3.82 12.06
C VAL A 21 -5.44 4.34 10.64
N MET A 22 -4.58 5.33 10.46
CA MET A 22 -4.24 5.86 9.12
C MET A 22 -3.51 4.81 8.28
N GLN A 23 -2.54 4.09 8.85
CA GLN A 23 -1.78 3.04 8.15
C GLN A 23 -2.67 1.90 7.64
N ASN A 24 -3.65 1.48 8.42
CA ASN A 24 -4.56 0.38 8.03
C ASN A 24 -5.82 0.85 7.30
N ALA A 25 -6.01 2.15 7.16
CA ALA A 25 -7.20 2.77 6.55
C ALA A 25 -8.51 2.25 7.19
N SER A 26 -8.59 2.20 8.52
CA SER A 26 -9.72 1.66 9.28
C SER A 26 -10.14 0.26 8.81
N GLY A 27 -9.18 -0.58 8.48
CA GLY A 27 -9.39 -1.94 7.98
C GLY A 27 -9.84 -2.03 6.51
N ALA A 28 -9.92 -0.91 5.78
CA ALA A 28 -10.31 -0.92 4.36
C ALA A 28 -9.29 -1.63 3.47
N ILE A 29 -8.00 -1.48 3.76
CA ILE A 29 -6.93 -2.18 3.04
C ILE A 29 -7.05 -3.69 3.23
N LYS A 30 -7.23 -4.17 4.45
CA LYS A 30 -7.42 -5.60 4.75
C LYS A 30 -8.61 -6.17 3.98
N ARG A 31 -9.77 -5.48 4.03
CA ARG A 31 -10.93 -5.90 3.24
C ARG A 31 -10.64 -6.01 1.75
N LYS A 32 -9.88 -5.07 1.19
CA LYS A 32 -9.50 -5.08 -0.21
C LYS A 32 -8.55 -6.24 -0.54
N VAL A 33 -7.55 -6.51 0.28
CA VAL A 33 -6.66 -7.66 0.15
C VAL A 33 -7.46 -8.97 0.12
N HIS A 34 -8.41 -9.13 1.06
CA HIS A 34 -9.28 -10.31 1.12
C HIS A 34 -10.21 -10.43 -0.08
N GLN A 35 -10.76 -9.32 -0.59
CA GLN A 35 -11.61 -9.32 -1.79
C GLN A 35 -10.86 -9.77 -3.04
N GLU A 36 -9.62 -9.29 -3.21
CA GLU A 36 -8.84 -9.55 -4.43
C GLU A 36 -8.11 -10.90 -4.42
N LEU A 37 -7.69 -11.37 -3.26
CA LEU A 37 -6.81 -12.53 -3.14
C LEU A 37 -7.38 -13.67 -2.29
N GLY A 38 -8.50 -13.47 -1.59
CA GLY A 38 -9.03 -14.42 -0.62
C GLY A 38 -9.37 -15.80 -1.17
N ASN A 39 -9.60 -15.93 -2.48
CA ASN A 39 -9.83 -17.20 -3.15
C ASN A 39 -8.54 -17.86 -3.69
N THR A 40 -7.38 -17.21 -3.56
CA THR A 40 -6.13 -17.63 -4.22
C THR A 40 -5.00 -17.94 -3.26
N ILE A 41 -5.05 -17.44 -2.03
CA ILE A 41 -4.00 -17.62 -1.02
C ILE A 41 -4.60 -17.92 0.35
N ALA A 42 -3.79 -18.51 1.24
CA ALA A 42 -4.21 -18.85 2.59
C ALA A 42 -4.52 -17.60 3.44
N PHE A 43 -5.34 -17.78 4.47
CA PHE A 43 -5.74 -16.68 5.36
C PHE A 43 -4.53 -16.01 6.04
N GLU A 44 -3.58 -16.81 6.49
CA GLU A 44 -2.34 -16.33 7.12
C GLU A 44 -1.53 -15.44 6.17
N GLU A 45 -1.45 -15.81 4.89
CA GLU A 45 -0.77 -15.00 3.86
C GLU A 45 -1.49 -13.67 3.56
N LEU A 46 -2.84 -13.66 3.65
CA LEU A 46 -3.63 -12.42 3.53
C LEU A 46 -3.34 -11.46 4.67
N GLU A 47 -3.27 -11.97 5.91
CA GLU A 47 -2.94 -11.19 7.09
C GLU A 47 -1.49 -10.63 7.02
N GLU A 48 -0.55 -11.47 6.59
CA GLU A 48 0.85 -11.05 6.39
C GLU A 48 0.96 -9.96 5.32
N LEU A 49 0.26 -10.10 4.19
CA LEU A 49 0.26 -9.10 3.13
C LEU A 49 -0.38 -7.79 3.58
N SER A 50 -1.46 -7.86 4.36
CA SER A 50 -2.09 -6.68 4.94
C SER A 50 -1.14 -5.96 5.88
N THR A 51 -0.47 -6.68 6.76
CA THR A 51 0.53 -6.14 7.68
C THR A 51 1.72 -5.52 6.93
N LEU A 52 2.17 -6.16 5.83
CA LEU A 52 3.21 -5.61 4.98
C LEU A 52 2.79 -4.26 4.36
N ILE A 53 1.55 -4.13 3.91
CA ILE A 53 1.06 -2.85 3.37
C ILE A 53 1.03 -1.78 4.47
N TYR A 54 0.67 -2.14 5.71
CA TYR A 54 0.64 -1.18 6.82
C TYR A 54 2.04 -0.71 7.21
N TYR A 55 2.97 -1.64 7.40
CA TYR A 55 4.31 -1.45 7.94
C TYR A 55 5.36 -2.13 7.04
N PRO A 56 5.58 -1.61 5.81
CA PRO A 56 6.41 -2.31 4.83
C PRO A 56 7.88 -2.42 5.23
N GLU A 57 8.46 -1.39 5.82
CA GLU A 57 9.88 -1.36 6.21
C GLU A 57 10.14 -2.39 7.29
N GLU A 58 9.38 -2.36 8.38
CA GLU A 58 9.52 -3.24 9.53
C GLU A 58 9.28 -4.70 9.15
N LYS A 59 8.25 -4.96 8.34
CA LYS A 59 7.94 -6.33 7.91
C LYS A 59 9.01 -6.90 6.98
N ILE A 60 9.55 -6.10 6.06
CA ILE A 60 10.65 -6.53 5.18
C ILE A 60 11.90 -6.85 5.99
N ASP A 61 12.24 -6.02 6.97
CA ASP A 61 13.42 -6.24 7.82
C ASP A 61 13.32 -7.53 8.64
N LEU A 62 12.12 -7.89 9.11
CA LEU A 62 11.88 -9.18 9.75
C LEU A 62 12.09 -10.34 8.78
N ILE A 63 11.49 -10.27 7.60
CA ILE A 63 11.58 -11.33 6.58
C ILE A 63 13.02 -11.53 6.10
N LYS A 64 13.79 -10.46 5.94
CA LYS A 64 15.22 -10.55 5.56
C LYS A 64 16.07 -11.30 6.58
N LYS A 65 15.73 -11.23 7.87
CA LYS A 65 16.43 -11.97 8.92
C LYS A 65 16.15 -13.47 8.90
N GLU A 66 14.99 -13.86 8.38
CA GLU A 66 14.51 -15.25 8.44
C GLU A 66 14.77 -16.05 7.16
N ARG A 67 15.07 -15.38 6.03
CA ARG A 67 15.14 -16.03 4.71
C ARG A 67 16.55 -16.02 4.12
N SER A 68 16.89 -17.10 3.40
CA SER A 68 18.05 -17.12 2.52
C SER A 68 17.83 -16.18 1.32
N ARG A 69 18.92 -15.78 0.63
CA ARG A 69 18.85 -14.88 -0.52
C ARG A 69 17.91 -15.39 -1.62
N GLU A 70 18.01 -16.65 -2.00
CA GLU A 70 17.15 -17.25 -3.03
C GLU A 70 15.67 -17.26 -2.62
N SER A 71 15.38 -17.62 -1.36
CA SER A 71 14.03 -17.60 -0.81
C SER A 71 13.47 -16.18 -0.74
N LEU A 72 14.33 -15.18 -0.47
CA LEU A 72 13.95 -13.77 -0.43
C LEU A 72 13.62 -13.24 -1.82
N ASP A 73 14.41 -13.58 -2.85
CA ASP A 73 14.14 -13.17 -4.24
C ASP A 73 12.80 -13.69 -4.73
N ASN A 74 12.48 -14.96 -4.43
CA ASN A 74 11.19 -15.56 -4.77
C ASN A 74 10.04 -14.89 -3.99
N TRP A 75 10.25 -14.58 -2.72
CA TRP A 75 9.29 -13.83 -1.91
C TRP A 75 9.03 -12.44 -2.46
N TYR A 76 10.07 -11.71 -2.87
CA TYR A 76 9.91 -10.39 -3.51
C TYR A 76 9.05 -10.46 -4.78
N LYS A 77 9.34 -11.41 -5.67
CA LYS A 77 8.58 -11.59 -6.91
C LYS A 77 7.10 -11.83 -6.65
N LEU A 78 6.80 -12.77 -5.76
CA LEU A 78 5.42 -13.11 -5.41
C LEU A 78 4.70 -11.96 -4.72
N THR A 79 5.38 -11.28 -3.81
CA THR A 79 4.84 -10.13 -3.08
C THR A 79 4.53 -8.97 -4.01
N ILE A 80 5.44 -8.60 -4.91
CA ILE A 80 5.20 -7.53 -5.89
C ILE A 80 3.99 -7.88 -6.77
N TYR A 81 3.90 -9.09 -7.27
CA TYR A 81 2.76 -9.54 -8.06
C TYR A 81 1.43 -9.38 -7.31
N ARG A 82 1.38 -9.78 -6.04
CA ARG A 82 0.19 -9.66 -5.18
C ARG A 82 -0.15 -8.19 -4.90
N LEU A 83 0.84 -7.37 -4.58
CA LEU A 83 0.65 -5.93 -4.34
C LEU A 83 0.15 -5.18 -5.58
N VAL A 84 0.64 -5.53 -6.77
CA VAL A 84 0.15 -4.97 -8.02
C VAL A 84 -1.35 -5.27 -8.21
N LYS A 85 -1.80 -6.49 -7.92
CA LYS A 85 -3.24 -6.83 -7.97
C LYS A 85 -4.08 -5.98 -7.02
N VAL A 86 -3.65 -5.89 -5.76
CA VAL A 86 -4.34 -5.06 -4.75
C VAL A 86 -4.34 -3.58 -5.16
N CYS A 87 -3.22 -3.08 -5.68
CA CYS A 87 -3.10 -1.69 -6.14
C CYS A 87 -4.01 -1.41 -7.34
N ARG A 88 -4.12 -2.32 -8.32
CA ARG A 88 -5.09 -2.20 -9.42
C ARG A 88 -6.51 -2.08 -8.92
N ALA A 89 -6.90 -2.92 -7.98
CA ALA A 89 -8.22 -2.86 -7.36
C ALA A 89 -8.46 -1.54 -6.60
N ALA A 90 -7.43 -1.01 -5.92
CA ALA A 90 -7.52 0.31 -5.30
C ALA A 90 -7.64 1.44 -6.32
N ALA A 91 -6.92 1.33 -7.46
CA ALA A 91 -6.89 2.31 -8.53
C ALA A 91 -8.15 2.31 -9.41
N SER A 92 -8.86 1.18 -9.51
CA SER A 92 -9.95 0.95 -10.47
C SER A 92 -11.11 1.96 -10.39
N LYS A 93 -11.32 2.57 -9.23
CA LYS A 93 -12.36 3.59 -9.00
C LYS A 93 -11.96 5.01 -9.44
N TYR A 94 -10.69 5.21 -9.85
CA TYR A 94 -10.17 6.53 -10.17
C TYR A 94 -9.86 6.71 -11.65
N THR A 95 -9.79 7.99 -12.06
CA THR A 95 -9.28 8.34 -13.39
C THR A 95 -7.76 8.12 -13.45
N ARG A 96 -7.24 7.86 -14.67
CA ARG A 96 -5.79 7.74 -14.89
C ARG A 96 -5.00 8.95 -14.34
N SER A 97 -5.53 10.15 -14.52
CA SER A 97 -4.89 11.36 -14.03
C SER A 97 -4.73 11.38 -12.50
N LYS A 98 -5.76 10.91 -11.77
CA LYS A 98 -5.69 10.83 -10.30
C LYS A 98 -4.70 9.74 -9.85
N VAL A 99 -4.70 8.59 -10.53
CA VAL A 99 -3.74 7.52 -10.23
C VAL A 99 -2.31 8.01 -10.45
N ARG A 100 -2.01 8.63 -11.59
CA ARG A 100 -0.67 9.17 -11.90
C ARG A 100 -0.15 10.14 -10.82
N LYS A 101 -1.01 10.98 -10.28
CA LYS A 101 -0.62 11.91 -9.20
C LYS A 101 -0.25 11.20 -7.90
N ALA A 102 -0.79 10.01 -7.66
CA ALA A 102 -0.48 9.20 -6.48
C ALA A 102 0.79 8.35 -6.65
N LEU A 103 1.33 8.23 -7.88
CA LEU A 103 2.52 7.41 -8.13
C LEU A 103 3.80 8.12 -7.69
N PRO A 104 4.75 7.40 -7.07
CA PRO A 104 6.06 7.92 -6.71
C PRO A 104 6.90 8.18 -7.97
N LYS A 105 7.66 9.27 -7.99
CA LYS A 105 8.44 9.69 -9.16
C LYS A 105 9.39 8.60 -9.67
N ASP A 106 10.06 7.91 -8.76
CA ASP A 106 11.09 6.90 -9.07
C ASP A 106 10.55 5.64 -9.74
N PHE A 107 9.25 5.35 -9.56
CA PHE A 107 8.61 4.15 -10.09
C PHE A 107 7.35 4.46 -10.90
N ALA A 108 7.07 5.74 -11.19
CA ALA A 108 5.81 6.15 -11.83
C ALA A 108 5.57 5.39 -13.14
N TYR A 109 6.57 5.31 -14.02
CA TYR A 109 6.47 4.61 -15.29
C TYR A 109 6.22 3.10 -15.10
N ILE A 110 7.03 2.44 -14.26
CA ILE A 110 6.91 1.00 -14.01
C ILE A 110 5.56 0.67 -13.38
N MET A 111 5.12 1.46 -12.40
CA MET A 111 3.81 1.26 -11.78
C MET A 111 2.66 1.53 -12.75
N GLU A 112 2.76 2.56 -13.59
CA GLU A 112 1.74 2.84 -14.59
C GLU A 112 1.59 1.65 -15.55
N GLU A 113 2.70 1.09 -16.06
CA GLU A 113 2.69 -0.11 -16.90
C GLU A 113 2.04 -1.31 -16.19
N LEU A 114 2.46 -1.57 -14.95
CA LEU A 114 1.94 -2.70 -14.18
C LEU A 114 0.46 -2.52 -13.78
N LEU A 115 -0.03 -1.29 -13.64
CA LEU A 115 -1.40 -1.02 -13.22
C LEU A 115 -2.40 -0.93 -14.38
N GLN A 116 -1.95 -0.65 -15.62
CA GLN A 116 -2.86 -0.37 -16.75
C GLN A 116 -3.49 -1.59 -17.40
N GLU A 117 -3.39 -2.81 -16.88
CA GLU A 117 -3.50 -3.93 -17.68
C GLU A 117 -4.49 -5.04 -17.63
N ASP A 118 -4.75 -5.53 -18.76
CA ASP A 118 -5.49 -6.72 -19.14
C ASP A 118 -4.56 -7.95 -19.06
N GLU A 119 -4.53 -8.64 -17.93
CA GLU A 119 -3.74 -9.87 -17.73
C GLU A 119 -4.09 -10.98 -18.76
N HIS A 120 -5.17 -10.78 -19.54
CA HIS A 120 -5.66 -11.74 -20.52
C HIS A 120 -4.94 -11.69 -21.88
N ARG A 121 -4.02 -10.74 -22.10
CA ARG A 121 -3.20 -10.71 -23.31
C ARG A 121 -1.90 -11.48 -23.10
N PHE A 122 -1.80 -12.62 -23.76
CA PHE A 122 -0.70 -13.60 -23.63
C PHE A 122 0.72 -12.99 -23.64
N ASN A 123 0.98 -12.02 -24.50
CA ASN A 123 2.30 -11.38 -24.65
C ASN A 123 2.66 -10.42 -23.50
N LYS A 124 1.72 -10.02 -22.67
CA LYS A 124 1.96 -9.04 -21.59
C LYS A 124 2.30 -9.71 -20.27
N ARG A 125 1.88 -10.94 -20.05
CA ARG A 125 2.24 -11.69 -18.84
C ARG A 125 3.75 -11.91 -18.71
N GLU A 126 4.41 -12.27 -19.80
CA GLU A 126 5.87 -12.41 -19.85
C GLU A 126 6.56 -11.07 -19.59
N TYR A 127 6.08 -10.00 -20.21
CA TYR A 127 6.60 -8.65 -20.01
C TYR A 127 6.50 -8.19 -18.52
N TYR A 128 5.40 -8.48 -17.83
CA TYR A 128 5.28 -8.17 -16.42
C TYR A 128 6.21 -9.00 -15.54
N GLN A 129 6.37 -10.28 -15.87
CA GLN A 129 7.35 -11.12 -15.18
C GLN A 129 8.77 -10.57 -15.34
N GLU A 130 9.15 -10.13 -16.53
CA GLU A 130 10.45 -9.52 -16.81
C GLU A 130 10.66 -8.22 -16.01
N ILE A 131 9.63 -7.37 -15.92
CA ILE A 131 9.71 -6.16 -15.08
C ILE A 131 9.97 -6.54 -13.60
N ILE A 132 9.19 -7.47 -13.06
CA ILE A 132 9.33 -7.91 -11.67
C ILE A 132 10.71 -8.55 -11.42
N GLU A 133 11.17 -9.40 -12.34
CA GLU A 133 12.50 -9.99 -12.25
C GLU A 133 13.61 -8.93 -12.31
N SER A 134 13.45 -7.92 -13.15
CA SER A 134 14.39 -6.81 -13.24
C SER A 134 14.47 -6.01 -11.94
N LEU A 135 13.34 -5.76 -11.27
CA LEU A 135 13.32 -5.10 -9.97
C LEU A 135 14.11 -5.89 -8.92
N VAL A 136 13.99 -7.23 -8.92
CA VAL A 136 14.75 -8.10 -8.00
C VAL A 136 16.23 -8.11 -8.36
N LYS A 137 16.59 -8.32 -9.63
CA LYS A 137 17.99 -8.35 -10.11
C LYS A 137 18.73 -7.03 -9.84
N LEU A 138 18.03 -5.90 -9.94
CA LEU A 138 18.59 -4.57 -9.69
C LEU A 138 18.55 -4.16 -8.20
N GLU A 139 18.18 -5.07 -7.31
CA GLU A 139 18.04 -4.83 -5.86
C GLU A 139 17.06 -3.69 -5.50
N ARG A 140 16.08 -3.41 -6.38
CA ARG A 140 15.06 -2.37 -6.20
C ARG A 140 13.73 -2.89 -5.66
N ALA A 141 13.59 -4.21 -5.45
CA ALA A 141 12.34 -4.85 -5.04
C ALA A 141 11.84 -4.34 -3.68
N GLN A 142 12.72 -4.18 -2.69
CA GLN A 142 12.36 -3.63 -1.38
C GLN A 142 11.77 -2.22 -1.51
N HIS A 143 12.47 -1.33 -2.18
CA HIS A 143 12.01 0.06 -2.38
C HIS A 143 10.69 0.10 -3.15
N PHE A 144 10.54 -0.73 -4.18
CA PHE A 144 9.28 -0.83 -4.92
C PHE A 144 8.11 -1.29 -4.03
N ILE A 145 8.31 -2.27 -3.14
CA ILE A 145 7.28 -2.75 -2.20
C ILE A 145 6.86 -1.63 -1.23
N ILE A 146 7.80 -0.88 -0.70
CA ILE A 146 7.51 0.27 0.18
C ILE A 146 6.65 1.30 -0.57
N GLU A 147 7.06 1.66 -1.75
CA GLU A 147 6.37 2.68 -2.55
C GLU A 147 4.98 2.26 -3.02
N ILE A 148 4.81 1.02 -3.51
CA ILE A 148 3.48 0.53 -3.91
C ILE A 148 2.54 0.38 -2.73
N SER A 149 3.04 0.03 -1.54
CA SER A 149 2.26 0.03 -0.31
C SER A 149 1.76 1.44 0.03
N GLY A 150 2.59 2.45 -0.14
CA GLY A 150 2.21 3.85 -0.02
C GLY A 150 1.12 4.25 -1.02
N VAL A 151 1.23 3.82 -2.29
CA VAL A 151 0.20 4.07 -3.31
C VAL A 151 -1.13 3.42 -2.94
N ILE A 152 -1.12 2.16 -2.46
CA ILE A 152 -2.33 1.47 -2.01
C ILE A 152 -3.01 2.25 -0.87
N LYS A 153 -2.24 2.73 0.11
CA LYS A 153 -2.77 3.55 1.21
C LYS A 153 -3.41 4.83 0.69
N ARG A 154 -2.71 5.59 -0.15
CA ARG A 154 -3.22 6.83 -0.76
C ARG A 154 -4.49 6.65 -1.61
N LEU A 155 -4.59 5.54 -2.34
CA LEU A 155 -5.75 5.22 -3.18
C LEU A 155 -6.88 4.53 -2.40
N THR A 156 -6.70 4.21 -1.14
CA THR A 156 -7.75 3.57 -0.33
C THR A 156 -8.60 4.61 0.41
N ILE A 157 -8.00 5.67 0.94
CA ILE A 157 -8.71 6.77 1.62
C ILE A 157 -8.91 7.92 0.63
N ASP A 158 -10.16 8.25 0.34
CA ASP A 158 -10.50 9.39 -0.53
C ASP A 158 -10.67 10.69 0.25
N HIS A 159 -11.37 10.60 1.38
CA HIS A 159 -11.67 11.72 2.24
C HIS A 159 -11.50 11.32 3.70
N LEU A 160 -10.74 12.12 4.43
CA LEU A 160 -10.57 12.02 5.87
C LEU A 160 -11.32 13.16 6.53
N HIS A 161 -12.27 12.80 7.39
CA HIS A 161 -13.01 13.74 8.22
C HIS A 161 -12.59 13.59 9.67
N ILE A 162 -12.14 14.66 10.28
CA ILE A 162 -11.79 14.72 11.69
C ILE A 162 -12.82 15.54 12.42
N ILE A 163 -13.38 15.01 13.49
CA ILE A 163 -14.43 15.61 14.30
C ILE A 163 -13.98 15.57 15.75
N GLY A 164 -14.18 16.68 16.49
CA GLY A 164 -13.84 16.74 17.91
C GLY A 164 -12.42 17.20 18.18
N ASP A 165 -11.88 16.81 19.33
CA ASP A 165 -10.64 17.34 19.87
C ASP A 165 -9.41 16.64 19.25
N ILE A 166 -8.50 17.43 18.70
CA ILE A 166 -7.31 16.93 17.98
C ILE A 166 -6.07 16.98 18.88
N TYR A 167 -5.91 18.02 19.72
CA TYR A 167 -4.62 18.36 20.32
C TYR A 167 -4.52 18.15 21.82
N ASP A 168 -5.61 18.07 22.53
CA ASP A 168 -5.59 18.04 23.98
C ASP A 168 -5.23 16.63 24.51
N ARG A 169 -4.52 16.56 25.62
CA ARG A 169 -4.21 15.41 26.47
C ARG A 169 -3.10 14.44 26.03
N GLY A 170 -2.95 14.14 24.74
CA GLY A 170 -1.95 13.16 24.26
C GLY A 170 -0.53 13.73 24.23
N ALA A 171 0.45 12.84 24.04
CA ALA A 171 1.87 13.19 24.06
C ALA A 171 2.42 13.68 22.71
N GLY A 172 1.66 13.51 21.61
CA GLY A 172 2.15 13.77 20.24
C GLY A 172 1.22 14.61 19.37
N PRO A 173 0.76 15.81 19.84
CA PRO A 173 -0.12 16.66 19.02
C PRO A 173 0.58 17.19 17.75
N ASP A 174 1.88 17.48 17.82
CA ASP A 174 2.66 17.99 16.70
C ASP A 174 2.81 16.91 15.61
N GLU A 175 3.06 15.67 15.98
CA GLU A 175 3.15 14.53 15.09
C GLU A 175 1.80 14.21 14.41
N VAL A 176 0.69 14.40 15.12
CA VAL A 176 -0.65 14.29 14.54
C VAL A 176 -0.83 15.33 13.44
N MET A 177 -0.45 16.59 13.70
CA MET A 177 -0.53 17.65 12.71
C MET A 177 0.35 17.39 11.49
N ASP A 178 1.58 17.00 11.69
CA ASP A 178 2.49 16.66 10.59
C ASP A 178 1.93 15.55 9.71
N THR A 179 1.28 14.57 10.32
CA THR A 179 0.64 13.48 9.59
C THR A 179 -0.57 13.98 8.78
N LEU A 180 -1.40 14.85 9.34
CA LEU A 180 -2.54 15.45 8.67
C LEU A 180 -2.11 16.35 7.52
N MET A 181 -1.10 17.20 7.74
CA MET A 181 -0.58 18.09 6.69
C MET A 181 0.00 17.31 5.51
N ARG A 182 0.73 16.24 5.79
CA ARG A 182 1.24 15.34 4.73
C ARG A 182 0.10 14.67 3.95
N HIS A 183 -0.96 14.27 4.62
CA HIS A 183 -2.12 13.65 3.95
C HIS A 183 -2.89 14.65 3.09
N HIS A 184 -3.00 15.91 3.52
CA HIS A 184 -3.70 16.98 2.76
C HIS A 184 -2.95 17.37 1.48
N SER A 185 -1.64 17.17 1.44
CA SER A 185 -0.80 17.52 0.28
C SER A 185 -0.88 16.52 -0.89
N LEU A 186 -1.64 15.46 -0.76
CA LEU A 186 -1.86 14.41 -1.75
C LEU A 186 -3.20 14.58 -2.49
#